data_a85edbaf2b0124c950bcf69b7a4d0dd8
#
_entry.id   a85edbaf2b0124c950bcf69b7a4d0dd8
#
_cell.length_a   1.000
_cell.length_b   1.000
_cell.length_c   1.000
_cell.angle_alpha   90.00
_cell.angle_beta   90.00
_cell.angle_gamma   90.00
#
_symmetry.space_group_name_H-M   'P 1'
#
loop_
_entity.id
_entity.type
_entity.pdbx_description
1 polymer ?
#
loop_
_entity_poly.entity_id
_entity_poly.type
_entity_poly.pdbx_seq_one_letter_code
_entity_poly.pdbx_strand_id
1 'polypeptide(L)'
;MTKKDGVIFAAYCGNEATMVQYCFGRGMLKEQRYKDLVDPVTFKASSDPAELFQLYRKEDIDRLMSIFPVTRLHYVGTDMATNYMRQTVDEMDDELFDLYLRYHFAICERSDLVGASHHILDIFRKD
;
A
#
# COMPACT_ATOMS: atom_id res chain seq x y z
N MET A 1 -0.01 1.92 -25.44
CA MET A 1 1.20 2.61 -24.93
C MET A 1 0.80 4.03 -24.53
N THR A 2 1.17 4.49 -23.35
CA THR A 2 0.83 5.85 -22.87
C THR A 2 1.54 6.90 -23.70
N LYS A 3 0.82 7.92 -24.15
CA LYS A 3 1.39 9.05 -24.91
C LYS A 3 2.23 9.94 -24.00
N LYS A 4 3.10 10.76 -24.57
CA LYS A 4 3.80 11.83 -23.87
C LYS A 4 2.78 12.71 -23.12
N ASP A 5 3.14 13.15 -21.92
CA ASP A 5 2.28 13.90 -20.98
C ASP A 5 1.03 13.16 -20.49
N GLY A 6 0.85 11.90 -20.88
CA GLY A 6 -0.23 11.05 -20.37
C GLY A 6 -0.02 10.68 -18.91
N VAL A 7 -1.10 10.65 -18.13
CA VAL A 7 -1.09 10.28 -16.72
C VAL A 7 -1.32 8.78 -16.58
N ILE A 8 -0.56 8.18 -15.67
CA ILE A 8 -0.58 6.74 -15.39
C ILE A 8 -0.91 6.56 -13.91
N PHE A 9 -1.79 5.62 -13.62
CA PHE A 9 -2.18 5.21 -12.28
C PHE A 9 -1.69 3.78 -12.06
N ALA A 10 -0.85 3.57 -11.05
CA ALA A 10 -0.35 2.25 -10.69
C ALA A 10 -0.70 1.96 -9.23
N ALA A 11 -1.43 0.86 -9.01
CA ALA A 11 -1.84 0.43 -7.68
C ALA A 11 -0.93 -0.70 -7.18
N TYR A 12 -0.55 -0.65 -5.92
CA TYR A 12 0.32 -1.61 -5.26
C TYR A 12 -0.28 -2.08 -3.94
N CYS A 13 0.07 -3.32 -3.55
CA CYS A 13 -0.19 -3.82 -2.21
C CYS A 13 1.03 -3.57 -1.31
N GLY A 14 0.82 -2.92 -0.16
CA GLY A 14 1.85 -2.55 0.79
C GLY A 14 2.33 -3.72 1.65
N ASN A 15 3.64 -3.86 1.81
CA ASN A 15 4.24 -4.92 2.62
C ASN A 15 3.84 -4.81 4.10
N GLU A 16 3.93 -3.61 4.69
CA GLU A 16 3.80 -3.45 6.14
C GLU A 16 2.37 -3.73 6.63
N ALA A 17 1.36 -3.30 5.91
CA ALA A 17 -0.03 -3.60 6.26
C ALA A 17 -0.32 -5.10 6.22
N THR A 18 0.21 -5.81 5.24
CA THR A 18 0.11 -7.27 5.15
C THR A 18 0.81 -7.95 6.31
N MET A 19 2.03 -7.52 6.65
CA MET A 19 2.75 -8.05 7.82
C MET A 19 1.93 -7.88 9.10
N VAL A 20 1.44 -6.67 9.35
CA VAL A 20 0.70 -6.37 10.59
C VAL A 20 -0.64 -7.12 10.64
N GLN A 21 -1.43 -7.04 9.58
CA GLN A 21 -2.81 -7.54 9.61
C GLN A 21 -2.91 -9.06 9.41
N TYR A 22 -2.11 -9.62 8.52
CA TYR A 22 -2.21 -11.03 8.14
C TYR A 22 -1.11 -11.87 8.79
N CYS A 23 0.14 -11.50 8.62
CA CYS A 23 1.25 -12.31 9.11
C CYS A 23 1.25 -12.41 10.64
N PHE A 24 1.11 -11.30 11.34
CA PHE A 24 1.00 -11.28 12.80
C PHE A 24 -0.45 -11.30 13.28
N GLY A 25 -1.30 -10.43 12.76
CA GLY A 25 -2.67 -10.25 13.25
C GLY A 25 -3.54 -11.51 13.11
N ARG A 26 -3.38 -12.27 12.03
CA ARG A 26 -4.05 -13.56 11.82
C ARG A 26 -3.16 -14.77 12.12
N GLY A 27 -1.93 -14.54 12.57
CA GLY A 27 -1.00 -15.62 12.93
C GLY A 27 -0.53 -16.48 11.76
N MET A 28 -0.54 -15.95 10.52
CA MET A 28 -0.13 -16.72 9.34
C MET A 28 1.33 -17.19 9.43
N LEU A 29 2.21 -16.44 10.12
CA LEU A 29 3.61 -16.85 10.35
C LEU A 29 3.78 -18.09 11.26
N LYS A 30 2.70 -18.64 11.82
CA LYS A 30 2.76 -19.97 12.46
C LYS A 30 2.91 -21.10 11.45
N GLU A 31 2.52 -20.87 10.19
CA GLU A 31 2.63 -21.84 9.11
C GLU A 31 3.95 -21.67 8.37
N GLN A 32 4.69 -22.79 8.17
CA GLN A 32 6.02 -22.76 7.55
C GLN A 32 6.01 -22.17 6.14
N ARG A 33 4.98 -22.44 5.35
CA ARG A 33 4.83 -21.92 3.98
C ARG A 33 4.85 -20.39 3.92
N TYR A 34 4.30 -19.70 4.92
CA TYR A 34 4.34 -18.24 4.98
C TYR A 34 5.64 -17.71 5.55
N LYS A 35 6.25 -18.44 6.50
CA LYS A 35 7.60 -18.09 6.97
C LYS A 35 8.62 -18.11 5.85
N ASP A 36 8.53 -19.07 4.96
CA ASP A 36 9.46 -19.21 3.82
C ASP A 36 9.33 -18.05 2.80
N LEU A 37 8.21 -17.33 2.83
CA LEU A 37 7.98 -16.15 1.97
C LEU A 37 8.45 -14.84 2.61
N VAL A 38 8.84 -14.83 3.87
CA VAL A 38 9.24 -13.62 4.59
C VAL A 38 10.73 -13.65 4.89
N ASP A 39 11.44 -12.61 4.47
CA ASP A 39 12.84 -12.42 4.86
C ASP A 39 12.93 -12.24 6.38
N PRO A 40 13.72 -13.06 7.09
CA PRO A 40 13.73 -13.06 8.55
C PRO A 40 14.46 -11.86 9.17
N VAL A 41 15.14 -11.05 8.36
CA VAL A 41 15.86 -9.85 8.81
C VAL A 41 15.09 -8.58 8.49
N THR A 42 14.66 -8.44 7.23
CA THR A 42 14.01 -7.23 6.74
C THR A 42 12.49 -7.26 6.89
N PHE A 43 11.91 -8.46 7.10
CA PHE A 43 10.47 -8.71 7.09
C PHE A 43 9.77 -8.27 5.79
N LYS A 44 10.54 -8.25 4.69
CA LYS A 44 9.96 -8.11 3.37
C LYS A 44 9.35 -9.44 2.96
N ALA A 45 8.07 -9.43 2.67
CA ALA A 45 7.38 -10.60 2.16
C ALA A 45 7.52 -10.69 0.63
N SER A 46 7.68 -11.91 0.14
CA SER A 46 7.61 -12.25 -1.28
C SER A 46 6.26 -12.90 -1.58
N SER A 47 5.76 -12.70 -2.79
CA SER A 47 4.60 -13.44 -3.25
C SER A 47 4.99 -14.87 -3.63
N ASP A 48 4.09 -15.82 -3.39
CA ASP A 48 4.16 -17.13 -4.02
C ASP A 48 3.99 -16.94 -5.54
N PRO A 49 4.76 -17.63 -6.39
CA PRO A 49 4.58 -17.56 -7.84
C PRO A 49 3.16 -17.91 -8.33
N ALA A 50 2.39 -18.65 -7.52
CA ALA A 50 0.98 -18.96 -7.79
C ALA A 50 0.03 -17.82 -7.39
N GLU A 51 0.48 -16.85 -6.60
CA GLU A 51 -0.29 -15.68 -6.20
C GLU A 51 -0.18 -14.57 -7.23
N LEU A 52 -1.25 -13.78 -7.35
CA LEU A 52 -1.29 -12.69 -8.34
C LEU A 52 -0.62 -11.41 -7.86
N PHE A 53 -0.44 -11.24 -6.56
CA PHE A 53 0.00 -9.97 -5.98
C PHE A 53 1.39 -10.07 -5.37
N GLN A 54 2.24 -9.15 -5.78
CA GLN A 54 3.53 -8.88 -5.14
C GLN A 54 3.36 -7.77 -4.10
N LEU A 55 4.05 -7.89 -2.97
CA LEU A 55 4.05 -6.88 -1.93
C LEU A 55 5.21 -5.91 -2.12
N TYR A 56 4.96 -4.62 -1.91
CA TYR A 56 5.92 -3.56 -2.18
C TYR A 56 6.17 -2.69 -0.95
N ARG A 57 7.43 -2.24 -0.82
CA ARG A 57 7.82 -1.07 -0.04
C ARG A 57 8.06 0.10 -0.99
N LYS A 58 8.11 1.32 -0.44
CA LYS A 58 8.33 2.53 -1.26
C LYS A 58 9.62 2.44 -2.10
N GLU A 59 10.69 1.95 -1.51
CA GLU A 59 11.97 1.76 -2.21
C GLU A 59 11.91 0.79 -3.37
N ASP A 60 11.04 -0.21 -3.32
CA ASP A 60 10.81 -1.15 -4.43
C ASP A 60 10.11 -0.43 -5.60
N ILE A 61 9.09 0.37 -5.26
CA ILE A 61 8.34 1.18 -6.23
C ILE A 61 9.24 2.25 -6.84
N ASP A 62 10.02 2.94 -6.03
CA ASP A 62 10.96 3.98 -6.50
C ASP A 62 12.00 3.39 -7.46
N ARG A 63 12.53 2.20 -7.15
CA ARG A 63 13.46 1.49 -8.02
C ARG A 63 12.81 1.10 -9.34
N LEU A 64 11.59 0.58 -9.29
CA LEU A 64 10.83 0.24 -10.49
C LEU A 64 10.58 1.47 -11.36
N MET A 65 10.16 2.59 -10.76
CA MET A 65 9.86 3.81 -11.49
C MET A 65 11.09 4.49 -12.07
N SER A 66 12.25 4.30 -11.45
CA SER A 66 13.51 4.90 -11.93
C SER A 66 13.98 4.41 -13.30
N ILE A 67 13.45 3.28 -13.77
CA ILE A 67 13.79 2.74 -15.10
C ILE A 67 12.96 3.37 -16.23
N PHE A 68 11.94 4.15 -15.93
CA PHE A 68 11.05 4.76 -16.91
C PHE A 68 11.18 6.28 -16.93
N PRO A 69 11.01 6.93 -18.11
CA PRO A 69 10.97 8.38 -18.21
C PRO A 69 9.59 8.90 -17.73
N VAL A 70 9.45 9.01 -16.41
CA VAL A 70 8.22 9.45 -15.75
C VAL A 70 8.52 10.40 -14.62
N THR A 71 7.58 11.29 -14.34
CA THR A 71 7.59 12.19 -13.19
C THR A 71 6.42 11.84 -12.27
N ARG A 72 6.71 11.50 -11.01
CA ARG A 72 5.67 11.26 -10.01
C ARG A 72 4.92 12.55 -9.72
N LEU A 73 3.58 12.47 -9.77
CA LEU A 73 2.67 13.56 -9.42
C LEU A 73 2.14 13.39 -8.01
N HIS A 74 1.70 12.17 -7.65
CA HIS A 74 1.13 11.85 -6.34
C HIS A 74 1.56 10.45 -5.90
N TYR A 75 1.70 10.28 -4.59
CA TYR A 75 1.95 8.99 -3.95
C TYR A 75 1.00 8.86 -2.76
N VAL A 76 -0.03 8.04 -2.88
CA VAL A 76 -1.23 8.08 -2.04
C VAL A 76 -1.45 6.76 -1.33
N GLY A 77 -1.68 6.81 -0.04
CA GLY A 77 -2.26 5.70 0.71
C GLY A 77 -3.78 5.73 0.58
N THR A 78 -4.36 4.77 -0.13
CA THR A 78 -5.79 4.82 -0.49
C THR A 78 -6.72 4.41 0.64
N ASP A 79 -6.28 3.55 1.52
CA ASP A 79 -7.08 3.06 2.65
C ASP A 79 -6.48 3.40 4.03
N MET A 80 -5.22 3.80 4.06
CA MET A 80 -4.54 4.26 5.29
C MET A 80 -4.92 3.42 6.53
N ALA A 81 -5.52 4.05 7.54
CA ALA A 81 -5.94 3.40 8.78
C ALA A 81 -7.20 2.54 8.64
N THR A 82 -7.98 2.68 7.56
CA THR A 82 -9.30 2.03 7.42
C THR A 82 -9.23 0.52 7.57
N ASN A 83 -8.26 -0.14 6.95
CA ASN A 83 -8.13 -1.58 7.06
C ASN A 83 -7.78 -2.07 8.47
N TYR A 84 -7.08 -1.24 9.26
CA TYR A 84 -6.70 -1.59 10.63
C TYR A 84 -7.88 -1.47 11.61
N MET A 85 -8.87 -0.66 11.29
CA MET A 85 -10.01 -0.37 12.14
C MET A 85 -11.35 -0.42 11.38
N ARG A 86 -11.48 -1.37 10.47
CA ARG A 86 -12.62 -1.50 9.55
C ARG A 86 -13.96 -1.48 10.26
N GLN A 87 -14.12 -2.29 11.29
CA GLN A 87 -15.37 -2.34 12.03
C GLN A 87 -15.71 -0.99 12.67
N THR A 88 -14.71 -0.31 13.25
CA THR A 88 -14.91 1.02 13.83
C THR A 88 -15.38 2.03 12.79
N VAL A 89 -14.79 1.98 11.59
CA VAL A 89 -15.18 2.88 10.49
C VAL A 89 -16.59 2.56 10.00
N ASP A 90 -16.93 1.28 9.87
CA ASP A 90 -18.26 0.82 9.42
C ASP A 90 -19.37 1.18 10.43
N GLU A 91 -19.03 1.37 11.71
CA GLU A 91 -19.96 1.73 12.79
C GLU A 91 -20.05 3.26 13.05
N MET A 92 -19.27 4.09 12.33
CA MET A 92 -19.34 5.54 12.48
C MET A 92 -20.70 6.07 12.02
N ASP A 93 -21.24 7.05 12.75
CA ASP A 93 -22.35 7.84 12.23
C ASP A 93 -21.89 8.79 11.09
N ASP A 94 -22.84 9.39 10.41
CA ASP A 94 -22.55 10.22 9.23
C ASP A 94 -21.64 11.41 9.54
N GLU A 95 -21.80 12.03 10.71
CA GLU A 95 -20.98 13.18 11.13
C GLU A 95 -19.51 12.77 11.37
N LEU A 96 -19.31 11.70 12.12
CA LEU A 96 -17.97 11.19 12.41
C LEU A 96 -17.29 10.64 11.15
N PHE A 97 -18.06 9.98 10.27
CA PHE A 97 -17.54 9.47 9.00
C PHE A 97 -17.11 10.61 8.07
N ASP A 98 -17.87 11.71 7.99
CA ASP A 98 -17.46 12.89 7.22
C ASP A 98 -16.15 13.52 7.75
N LEU A 99 -16.00 13.62 9.07
CA LEU A 99 -14.76 14.06 9.69
C LEU A 99 -13.60 13.10 9.40
N TYR A 100 -13.86 11.80 9.47
CA TYR A 100 -12.86 10.78 9.12
C TYR A 100 -12.39 10.89 7.67
N LEU A 101 -13.30 11.10 6.72
CA LEU A 101 -12.94 11.31 5.32
C LEU A 101 -12.09 12.57 5.12
N ARG A 102 -12.44 13.67 5.79
CA ARG A 102 -11.62 14.91 5.73
C ARG A 102 -10.22 14.68 6.30
N TYR A 103 -10.12 13.97 7.41
CA TYR A 103 -8.83 13.57 7.98
C TYR A 103 -8.06 12.70 6.99
N HIS A 104 -8.68 11.68 6.42
CA HIS A 104 -8.04 10.80 5.43
C HIS A 104 -7.47 11.60 4.25
N PHE A 105 -8.25 12.48 3.64
CA PHE A 105 -7.77 13.30 2.53
C PHE A 105 -6.66 14.29 2.93
N ALA A 106 -6.64 14.73 4.16
CA ALA A 106 -5.57 15.61 4.66
C ALA A 106 -4.23 14.89 4.82
N ILE A 107 -4.24 13.55 5.03
CA ILE A 107 -3.03 12.80 5.40
C ILE A 107 -2.62 11.74 4.38
N CYS A 108 -3.45 11.43 3.38
CA CYS A 108 -3.24 10.27 2.50
C CYS A 108 -1.99 10.36 1.61
N GLU A 109 -1.40 11.55 1.44
CA GLU A 109 -0.13 11.75 0.74
C GLU A 109 1.06 12.02 1.67
N ARG A 110 0.89 11.92 2.99
CA ARG A 110 2.02 12.09 3.91
C ARG A 110 3.03 10.97 3.75
N SER A 111 4.28 11.33 3.41
CA SER A 111 5.36 10.37 3.18
C SER A 111 5.68 9.49 4.40
N ASP A 112 5.39 9.98 5.60
CA ASP A 112 5.58 9.25 6.86
C ASP A 112 4.44 8.25 7.17
N LEU A 113 3.34 8.27 6.43
CA LEU A 113 2.17 7.43 6.67
C LEU A 113 1.81 6.49 5.51
N VAL A 114 2.10 6.86 4.26
CA VAL A 114 1.70 6.07 3.07
C VAL A 114 2.16 4.63 3.15
N GLY A 115 3.37 4.38 3.68
CA GLY A 115 3.93 3.04 3.82
C GLY A 115 3.13 2.08 4.71
N ALA A 116 2.28 2.59 5.58
CA ALA A 116 1.38 1.79 6.42
C ALA A 116 0.05 1.45 5.74
N SER A 117 -0.26 2.04 4.59
CA SER A 117 -1.48 1.75 3.84
C SER A 117 -1.42 0.36 3.20
N HIS A 118 -2.55 -0.36 3.21
CA HIS A 118 -2.64 -1.66 2.56
C HIS A 118 -2.56 -1.54 1.05
N HIS A 119 -3.27 -0.58 0.49
CA HIS A 119 -3.20 -0.23 -0.92
C HIS A 119 -2.57 1.15 -1.10
N ILE A 120 -1.68 1.23 -2.10
CA ILE A 120 -0.94 2.44 -2.43
C ILE A 120 -1.20 2.74 -3.90
N LEU A 121 -1.47 4.02 -4.20
CA LEU A 121 -1.66 4.51 -5.55
C LEU A 121 -0.52 5.46 -5.91
N ASP A 122 0.26 5.12 -6.91
CA ASP A 122 1.28 5.97 -7.49
C ASP A 122 0.76 6.58 -8.79
N ILE A 123 0.76 7.90 -8.87
CA ILE A 123 0.26 8.64 -10.02
C ILE A 123 1.43 9.40 -10.62
N PHE A 124 1.69 9.17 -11.88
CA PHE A 124 2.82 9.79 -12.56
C PHE A 124 2.49 10.15 -14.00
N ARG A 125 3.24 11.14 -14.51
CA ARG A 125 3.14 11.62 -15.88
C ARG A 125 4.29 11.03 -16.69
N LYS A 126 4.00 10.59 -17.90
CA LYS A 126 5.02 10.21 -18.85
C LYS A 126 5.71 11.46 -19.42
N ASP A 127 7.02 11.51 -19.30
CA ASP A 127 7.87 12.59 -19.82
C ASP A 127 7.97 12.57 -21.36
#